data_4438ecda0c1a0cf5f3ab5821e9fc194f
#
_entry.id   4438ecda0c1a0cf5f3ab5821e9fc194f
#
_cell.length_a   1.000
_cell.length_b   1.000
_cell.length_c   1.000
_cell.angle_alpha   90.00
_cell.angle_beta   90.00
_cell.angle_gamma   90.00
#
_symmetry.space_group_name_H-M   'P 1'
#
loop_
_entity.id
_entity.type
_entity.pdbx_description
1 polymer ?
#
loop_
_entity_poly.entity_id
_entity_poly.type
_entity_poly.pdbx_seq_one_letter_code
_entity_poly.pdbx_strand_id
1 'polypeptide(L)'
;MKKFSVVIAGGGSTFTPGIVLMLLANRDRFPLRALKFYDNDGARQETIAEACKIILREQAPEIEFSYTTDPKAAFTDVDFVMAHIRVGKYPMREKDEKIPLRHGVLGQETCGPGGISYGMRSIGGVLELVDYMQQYSPNAWMLNYSNPAAIVAETTRRLRPNAKILNICDMPIGIEGRMAQIVGLKDRKEMRVRYYGLNHFGWWTSIEDLNGNDLMPKLREYVAKNGYVPPSEDAHTEASWNDTFAKAKDVQALDPDTMPNTYLKYYLFPDYVVAHSNPERTRANEVMDHREKHVFSSCRAIIEAGNSAAGELEIDEHASYIVDLATAIAFNTQERMLLIVPNNGAIHNFDADAMVEIPCLVGHNGPEPLTVGDIPHFQKGLMSQQVAVEKLVVDAWEQRSYQKLWQAITLSKTVPSASVAKAILDDLIEANKDYWPELH
;
A
#
# COMPACT_ATOMS: atom_id res chain seq x y z
N MET A 1 -26.21 -17.38 -1.92
CA MET A 1 -25.23 -16.48 -1.29
C MET A 1 -25.43 -15.09 -1.88
N LYS A 2 -25.34 -14.00 -1.09
CA LYS A 2 -25.42 -12.63 -1.62
C LYS A 2 -24.27 -12.41 -2.62
N LYS A 3 -24.58 -11.82 -3.78
CA LYS A 3 -23.58 -11.44 -4.79
C LYS A 3 -23.32 -9.93 -4.73
N PHE A 4 -22.09 -9.51 -4.91
CA PHE A 4 -21.66 -8.13 -4.72
C PHE A 4 -21.37 -7.41 -6.03
N SER A 5 -21.56 -6.09 -6.04
CA SER A 5 -21.07 -5.19 -7.09
C SER A 5 -19.81 -4.49 -6.58
N VAL A 6 -18.77 -4.55 -7.38
CA VAL A 6 -17.46 -3.95 -7.07
C VAL A 6 -17.11 -2.94 -8.15
N VAL A 7 -16.62 -1.77 -7.75
CA VAL A 7 -15.92 -0.85 -8.66
C VAL A 7 -14.42 -0.86 -8.35
N ILE A 8 -13.61 -1.06 -9.38
CA ILE A 8 -12.15 -0.86 -9.31
C ILE A 8 -11.87 0.58 -9.75
N ALA A 9 -11.48 1.43 -8.81
CA ALA A 9 -11.05 2.79 -9.06
C ALA A 9 -9.53 2.83 -9.29
N GLY A 10 -9.13 3.20 -10.50
CA GLY A 10 -7.81 2.99 -11.08
C GLY A 10 -7.86 1.85 -12.12
N GLY A 11 -8.95 1.79 -12.91
CA GLY A 11 -9.18 0.75 -13.92
C GLY A 11 -8.08 0.62 -14.97
N GLY A 12 -7.32 1.69 -15.24
CA GLY A 12 -6.13 1.69 -16.10
C GLY A 12 -4.82 1.32 -15.40
N SER A 13 -4.85 0.86 -14.15
CA SER A 13 -3.65 0.45 -13.41
C SER A 13 -3.11 -0.90 -13.89
N THR A 14 -1.79 -1.07 -13.83
CA THR A 14 -1.13 -2.35 -14.12
C THR A 14 -1.49 -3.47 -13.12
N PHE A 15 -2.07 -3.13 -11.96
CA PHE A 15 -2.55 -4.10 -10.98
C PHE A 15 -3.96 -4.62 -11.29
N THR A 16 -4.74 -3.87 -12.08
CA THR A 16 -6.15 -4.19 -12.33
C THR A 16 -6.39 -5.60 -12.90
N PRO A 17 -5.63 -6.08 -13.91
CA PRO A 17 -5.82 -7.45 -14.40
C PRO A 17 -5.59 -8.52 -13.34
N GLY A 18 -4.55 -8.38 -12.53
CA GLY A 18 -4.25 -9.30 -11.42
C GLY A 18 -5.35 -9.32 -10.35
N ILE A 19 -5.95 -8.15 -10.03
CA ILE A 19 -7.11 -8.06 -9.13
C ILE A 19 -8.32 -8.78 -9.73
N VAL A 20 -8.60 -8.61 -11.02
CA VAL A 20 -9.69 -9.31 -11.70
C VAL A 20 -9.49 -10.83 -11.62
N LEU A 21 -8.30 -11.31 -11.95
CA LEU A 21 -7.99 -12.74 -11.86
C LEU A 21 -8.11 -13.27 -10.42
N MET A 22 -7.68 -12.49 -9.43
CA MET A 22 -7.83 -12.84 -8.01
C MET A 22 -9.32 -12.91 -7.59
N LEU A 23 -10.13 -11.94 -8.03
CA LEU A 23 -11.58 -11.97 -7.79
C LEU A 23 -12.24 -13.22 -8.41
N LEU A 24 -11.85 -13.58 -9.63
CA LEU A 24 -12.33 -14.78 -10.32
C LEU A 24 -11.90 -16.08 -9.61
N ALA A 25 -10.66 -16.16 -9.16
CA ALA A 25 -10.13 -17.29 -8.40
C ALA A 25 -10.85 -17.49 -7.04
N ASN A 26 -11.47 -16.43 -6.52
CA ASN A 26 -12.15 -16.43 -5.22
C ASN A 26 -13.67 -16.30 -5.32
N ARG A 27 -14.27 -16.50 -6.50
CA ARG A 27 -15.71 -16.31 -6.75
C ARG A 27 -16.62 -17.18 -5.86
N ASP A 28 -16.13 -18.30 -5.37
CA ASP A 28 -16.90 -19.20 -4.49
C ASP A 28 -17.07 -18.60 -3.08
N ARG A 29 -16.09 -17.84 -2.59
CA ARG A 29 -16.13 -17.19 -1.27
C ARG A 29 -16.51 -15.71 -1.32
N PHE A 30 -16.30 -15.05 -2.46
CA PHE A 30 -16.68 -13.65 -2.69
C PHE A 30 -17.35 -13.50 -4.08
N PRO A 31 -18.62 -13.94 -4.22
CA PRO A 31 -19.31 -13.95 -5.49
C PRO A 31 -19.72 -12.55 -5.95
N LEU A 32 -19.46 -12.26 -7.23
CA LEU A 32 -19.81 -10.98 -7.87
C LEU A 32 -21.09 -11.11 -8.70
N ARG A 33 -21.91 -10.03 -8.70
CA ARG A 33 -22.97 -9.78 -9.69
C ARG A 33 -22.52 -8.80 -10.76
N ALA A 34 -21.68 -7.83 -10.39
CA ALA A 34 -21.17 -6.81 -11.30
C ALA A 34 -19.74 -6.42 -10.93
N LEU A 35 -18.94 -6.14 -11.95
CA LEU A 35 -17.60 -5.58 -11.84
C LEU A 35 -17.52 -4.34 -12.74
N LYS A 36 -17.16 -3.21 -12.18
CA LYS A 36 -17.07 -1.93 -12.88
C LYS A 36 -15.64 -1.39 -12.79
N PHE A 37 -15.17 -0.73 -13.83
CA PHE A 37 -13.93 0.03 -13.75
C PHE A 37 -14.20 1.52 -13.86
N TYR A 38 -13.45 2.28 -13.09
CA TYR A 38 -13.38 3.73 -13.15
C TYR A 38 -11.93 4.19 -13.27
N ASP A 39 -11.67 5.06 -14.21
CA ASP A 39 -10.40 5.79 -14.32
C ASP A 39 -10.67 7.15 -14.96
N ASN A 40 -9.90 8.17 -14.62
CA ASN A 40 -9.98 9.48 -15.27
C ASN A 40 -9.18 9.52 -16.60
N ASP A 41 -8.34 8.49 -16.88
CA ASP A 41 -7.67 8.27 -18.15
C ASP A 41 -8.36 7.17 -18.95
N GLY A 42 -9.38 7.56 -19.73
CA GLY A 42 -10.19 6.61 -20.50
C GLY A 42 -9.37 5.79 -21.50
N ALA A 43 -8.40 6.40 -22.19
CA ALA A 43 -7.58 5.71 -23.18
C ALA A 43 -6.69 4.63 -22.55
N ARG A 44 -6.11 4.94 -21.38
CA ARG A 44 -5.32 3.96 -20.64
C ARG A 44 -6.19 2.83 -20.09
N GLN A 45 -7.37 3.16 -19.57
CA GLN A 45 -8.33 2.19 -19.03
C GLN A 45 -8.84 1.24 -20.11
N GLU A 46 -9.15 1.73 -21.30
CA GLU A 46 -9.74 0.94 -22.39
C GLU A 46 -8.92 -0.31 -22.71
N THR A 47 -7.60 -0.20 -22.83
CA THR A 47 -6.73 -1.37 -23.11
C THR A 47 -6.85 -2.44 -22.03
N ILE A 48 -6.83 -2.05 -20.77
CA ILE A 48 -6.97 -2.99 -19.61
C ILE A 48 -8.39 -3.57 -19.59
N ALA A 49 -9.40 -2.71 -19.76
CA ALA A 49 -10.80 -3.10 -19.66
C ALA A 49 -11.24 -4.06 -20.77
N GLU A 50 -10.84 -3.84 -22.03
CA GLU A 50 -11.19 -4.74 -23.12
C GLU A 50 -10.51 -6.12 -22.97
N ALA A 51 -9.27 -6.18 -22.48
CA ALA A 51 -8.65 -7.46 -22.14
C ALA A 51 -9.40 -8.17 -21.00
N CYS A 52 -9.72 -7.46 -19.92
CA CYS A 52 -10.48 -8.03 -18.78
C CYS A 52 -11.90 -8.46 -19.19
N LYS A 53 -12.54 -7.78 -20.12
CA LYS A 53 -13.84 -8.15 -20.67
C LYS A 53 -13.79 -9.50 -21.40
N ILE A 54 -12.71 -9.78 -22.13
CA ILE A 54 -12.49 -11.08 -22.76
C ILE A 54 -12.32 -12.16 -21.70
N ILE A 55 -11.49 -11.93 -20.68
CA ILE A 55 -11.27 -12.84 -19.55
C ILE A 55 -12.60 -13.16 -18.85
N LEU A 56 -13.38 -12.14 -18.51
CA LEU A 56 -14.68 -12.30 -17.85
C LEU A 56 -15.67 -13.07 -18.72
N ARG A 57 -15.74 -12.76 -20.02
CA ARG A 57 -16.60 -13.50 -20.95
C ARG A 57 -16.29 -14.99 -20.98
N GLU A 58 -15.02 -15.37 -20.86
CA GLU A 58 -14.59 -16.77 -20.89
C GLU A 58 -14.76 -17.49 -19.57
N GLN A 59 -14.49 -16.82 -18.44
CA GLN A 59 -14.40 -17.48 -17.13
C GLN A 59 -15.64 -17.27 -16.25
N ALA A 60 -16.37 -16.16 -16.41
CA ALA A 60 -17.52 -15.79 -15.59
C ALA A 60 -18.50 -14.88 -16.35
N PRO A 61 -19.12 -15.39 -17.43
CA PRO A 61 -20.02 -14.62 -18.29
C PRO A 61 -21.29 -14.10 -17.57
N GLU A 62 -21.58 -14.61 -16.38
CA GLU A 62 -22.69 -14.18 -15.53
C GLU A 62 -22.40 -12.87 -14.78
N ILE A 63 -21.16 -12.39 -14.74
CA ILE A 63 -20.78 -11.13 -14.10
C ILE A 63 -21.02 -9.98 -15.09
N GLU A 64 -21.87 -9.04 -14.71
CA GLU A 64 -22.05 -7.81 -15.48
C GLU A 64 -20.75 -6.98 -15.44
N PHE A 65 -20.19 -6.63 -16.60
CA PHE A 65 -18.97 -5.87 -16.71
C PHE A 65 -19.18 -4.56 -17.46
N SER A 66 -18.65 -3.47 -16.89
CA SER A 66 -18.62 -2.14 -17.53
C SER A 66 -17.38 -1.34 -17.12
N TYR A 67 -16.98 -0.38 -17.95
CA TYR A 67 -15.93 0.58 -17.62
C TYR A 67 -16.32 1.97 -18.13
N THR A 68 -15.90 3.01 -17.41
CA THR A 68 -16.29 4.39 -17.73
C THR A 68 -15.38 5.40 -17.05
N THR A 69 -15.37 6.62 -17.58
CA THR A 69 -14.78 7.82 -16.94
C THR A 69 -15.83 8.66 -16.20
N ASP A 70 -17.12 8.28 -16.26
CA ASP A 70 -18.20 8.94 -15.53
C ASP A 70 -18.31 8.35 -14.12
N PRO A 71 -18.01 9.13 -13.05
CA PRO A 71 -18.06 8.64 -11.68
C PRO A 71 -19.47 8.21 -11.25
N LYS A 72 -20.51 8.88 -11.76
CA LYS A 72 -21.90 8.50 -11.43
C LYS A 72 -22.22 7.09 -11.93
N ALA A 73 -21.89 6.78 -13.16
CA ALA A 73 -22.14 5.46 -13.75
C ALA A 73 -21.29 4.37 -13.03
N ALA A 74 -20.04 4.68 -12.70
CA ALA A 74 -19.15 3.74 -12.06
C ALA A 74 -19.53 3.44 -10.61
N PHE A 75 -19.80 4.46 -9.80
CA PHE A 75 -20.01 4.32 -8.35
C PHE A 75 -21.46 4.07 -7.93
N THR A 76 -22.46 4.17 -8.84
CA THR A 76 -23.85 3.86 -8.49
C THR A 76 -24.03 2.35 -8.30
N ASP A 77 -24.76 1.96 -7.23
CA ASP A 77 -25.12 0.56 -6.92
C ASP A 77 -23.90 -0.36 -6.80
N VAL A 78 -22.92 0.06 -5.99
CA VAL A 78 -21.76 -0.75 -5.63
C VAL A 78 -21.76 -1.08 -4.13
N ASP A 79 -21.30 -2.28 -3.79
CA ASP A 79 -21.09 -2.71 -2.40
C ASP A 79 -19.67 -2.41 -1.93
N PHE A 80 -18.69 -2.46 -2.83
CA PHE A 80 -17.28 -2.21 -2.54
C PHE A 80 -16.61 -1.36 -3.61
N VAL A 81 -15.71 -0.50 -3.18
CA VAL A 81 -14.75 0.25 -4.01
C VAL A 81 -13.36 -0.28 -3.73
N MET A 82 -12.67 -0.82 -4.71
CA MET A 82 -11.25 -1.20 -4.63
C MET A 82 -10.43 -0.12 -5.31
N ALA A 83 -9.76 0.72 -4.52
CA ALA A 83 -9.06 1.89 -5.03
C ALA A 83 -7.54 1.69 -5.02
N HIS A 84 -6.88 1.94 -6.17
CA HIS A 84 -5.43 1.87 -6.32
C HIS A 84 -4.94 2.86 -7.39
N ILE A 85 -5.21 4.13 -7.14
CA ILE A 85 -4.82 5.22 -8.03
C ILE A 85 -3.38 5.68 -7.78
N ARG A 86 -2.78 6.25 -8.82
CA ARG A 86 -1.49 6.94 -8.77
C ARG A 86 -1.57 8.24 -9.54
N VAL A 87 -1.78 9.34 -8.82
CA VAL A 87 -1.80 10.69 -9.43
C VAL A 87 -0.41 11.01 -9.98
N GLY A 88 -0.35 11.39 -11.26
CA GLY A 88 0.90 11.65 -11.97
C GLY A 88 1.61 10.41 -12.51
N LYS A 89 1.09 9.20 -12.25
CA LYS A 89 1.59 7.92 -12.79
C LYS A 89 3.09 7.68 -12.51
N TYR A 90 3.75 6.86 -13.30
CA TYR A 90 5.17 6.54 -13.13
C TYR A 90 6.14 7.71 -13.45
N PRO A 91 5.86 8.61 -14.39
CA PRO A 91 6.74 9.78 -14.60
C PRO A 91 6.90 10.66 -13.37
N MET A 92 5.84 10.82 -12.57
CA MET A 92 5.95 11.56 -11.31
C MET A 92 6.63 10.75 -10.21
N ARG A 93 6.42 9.44 -10.16
CA ARG A 93 7.20 8.56 -9.28
C ARG A 93 8.70 8.67 -9.53
N GLU A 94 9.10 8.70 -10.80
CA GLU A 94 10.52 8.89 -11.17
C GLU A 94 11.07 10.20 -10.61
N LYS A 95 10.32 11.30 -10.66
CA LYS A 95 10.69 12.58 -10.06
C LYS A 95 10.76 12.50 -8.54
N ASP A 96 9.80 11.82 -7.87
CA ASP A 96 9.81 11.61 -6.43
C ASP A 96 11.07 10.89 -5.94
N GLU A 97 11.57 9.95 -6.73
CA GLU A 97 12.77 9.19 -6.40
C GLU A 97 14.05 9.96 -6.77
N LYS A 98 14.12 10.60 -7.94
CA LYS A 98 15.33 11.26 -8.43
C LYS A 98 15.60 12.62 -7.81
N ILE A 99 14.57 13.41 -7.47
CA ILE A 99 14.79 14.75 -6.90
C ILE A 99 15.52 14.66 -5.55
N PRO A 100 15.07 13.89 -4.54
CA PRO A 100 15.82 13.78 -3.29
C PRO A 100 17.24 13.23 -3.48
N LEU A 101 17.44 12.25 -4.39
CA LEU A 101 18.75 11.68 -4.66
C LEU A 101 19.76 12.71 -5.16
N ARG A 102 19.34 13.70 -5.96
CA ARG A 102 20.22 14.82 -6.40
C ARG A 102 20.74 15.66 -5.24
N HIS A 103 20.01 15.69 -4.12
CA HIS A 103 20.39 16.37 -2.90
C HIS A 103 21.10 15.44 -1.89
N GLY A 104 21.48 14.23 -2.29
CA GLY A 104 22.12 13.25 -1.42
C GLY A 104 21.17 12.68 -0.34
N VAL A 105 19.89 12.72 -0.58
CA VAL A 105 18.84 12.24 0.33
C VAL A 105 18.10 11.05 -0.31
N LEU A 106 17.57 10.17 0.54
CA LEU A 106 16.78 9.00 0.13
C LEU A 106 15.74 9.34 -0.93
N GLY A 107 15.80 8.66 -2.06
CA GLY A 107 14.81 8.69 -3.15
C GLY A 107 13.97 7.41 -3.15
N GLN A 108 12.80 7.44 -2.52
CA GLN A 108 11.89 6.31 -2.43
C GLN A 108 10.43 6.80 -2.53
N GLU A 109 9.57 6.00 -3.17
CA GLU A 109 8.21 6.45 -3.53
C GLU A 109 7.28 6.71 -2.34
N THR A 110 7.46 6.03 -1.21
CA THR A 110 6.56 6.10 -0.05
C THR A 110 7.23 6.56 1.24
N CYS A 111 8.57 6.66 1.24
CA CYS A 111 9.36 7.04 2.40
C CYS A 111 10.12 8.35 2.13
N GLY A 112 10.33 9.16 3.17
CA GLY A 112 11.07 10.41 3.06
C GLY A 112 10.43 11.45 2.14
N PRO A 113 11.22 12.38 1.56
CA PRO A 113 10.69 13.46 0.72
C PRO A 113 9.92 12.97 -0.51
N GLY A 114 10.33 11.85 -1.11
CA GLY A 114 9.59 11.24 -2.23
C GLY A 114 8.20 10.80 -1.82
N GLY A 115 8.08 10.14 -0.65
CA GLY A 115 6.80 9.76 -0.08
C GLY A 115 5.92 10.96 0.26
N ILE A 116 6.51 12.02 0.81
CA ILE A 116 5.81 13.28 1.09
C ILE A 116 5.28 13.90 -0.21
N SER A 117 6.10 13.95 -1.26
CA SER A 117 5.71 14.45 -2.58
C SER A 117 4.54 13.67 -3.17
N TYR A 118 4.63 12.35 -3.14
CA TYR A 118 3.56 11.49 -3.61
C TYR A 118 2.29 11.63 -2.77
N GLY A 119 2.42 11.77 -1.44
CA GLY A 119 1.30 12.01 -0.53
C GLY A 119 0.52 13.26 -0.88
N MET A 120 1.19 14.38 -1.08
CA MET A 120 0.59 15.65 -1.49
C MET A 120 -0.25 15.51 -2.78
N ARG A 121 0.15 14.66 -3.73
CA ARG A 121 -0.64 14.38 -4.94
C ARG A 121 -1.80 13.42 -4.67
N SER A 122 -1.58 12.41 -3.83
CA SER A 122 -2.57 11.35 -3.58
C SER A 122 -3.77 11.85 -2.79
N ILE A 123 -3.59 12.83 -1.90
CA ILE A 123 -4.65 13.37 -1.03
C ILE A 123 -5.88 13.75 -1.85
N GLY A 124 -5.73 14.63 -2.84
CA GLY A 124 -6.85 15.13 -3.65
C GLY A 124 -7.57 14.02 -4.40
N GLY A 125 -6.81 13.13 -5.05
CA GLY A 125 -7.40 12.03 -5.82
C GLY A 125 -8.17 11.02 -4.95
N VAL A 126 -7.67 10.70 -3.77
CA VAL A 126 -8.39 9.76 -2.88
C VAL A 126 -9.63 10.41 -2.27
N LEU A 127 -9.56 11.68 -1.85
CA LEU A 127 -10.73 12.41 -1.37
C LEU A 127 -11.85 12.46 -2.42
N GLU A 128 -11.50 12.68 -3.69
CA GLU A 128 -12.45 12.67 -4.80
C GLU A 128 -13.16 11.30 -4.93
N LEU A 129 -12.41 10.19 -4.86
CA LEU A 129 -13.02 8.85 -4.90
C LEU A 129 -13.93 8.58 -3.68
N VAL A 130 -13.54 9.04 -2.49
CA VAL A 130 -14.37 8.94 -1.28
C VAL A 130 -15.67 9.74 -1.47
N ASP A 131 -15.58 10.95 -2.02
CA ASP A 131 -16.76 11.79 -2.28
C ASP A 131 -17.71 11.13 -3.28
N TYR A 132 -17.19 10.51 -4.36
CA TYR A 132 -18.01 9.74 -5.30
C TYR A 132 -18.70 8.55 -4.63
N MET A 133 -17.97 7.78 -3.81
CA MET A 133 -18.55 6.67 -3.06
C MET A 133 -19.66 7.16 -2.13
N GLN A 134 -19.41 8.21 -1.34
CA GLN A 134 -20.41 8.74 -0.41
C GLN A 134 -21.65 9.30 -1.13
N GLN A 135 -21.47 9.90 -2.30
CA GLN A 135 -22.55 10.46 -3.09
C GLN A 135 -23.42 9.40 -3.77
N TYR A 136 -22.81 8.35 -4.35
CA TYR A 136 -23.53 7.41 -5.23
C TYR A 136 -23.81 6.03 -4.58
N SER A 137 -23.01 5.64 -3.58
CA SER A 137 -23.17 4.39 -2.83
C SER A 137 -22.72 4.55 -1.37
N PRO A 138 -23.44 5.33 -0.54
CA PRO A 138 -23.00 5.73 0.82
C PRO A 138 -22.83 4.56 1.80
N ASN A 139 -23.37 3.40 1.47
CA ASN A 139 -23.22 2.19 2.29
C ASN A 139 -22.04 1.32 1.89
N ALA A 140 -21.39 1.61 0.76
CA ALA A 140 -20.24 0.86 0.28
C ALA A 140 -19.03 1.01 1.21
N TRP A 141 -18.15 0.01 1.18
CA TRP A 141 -16.83 0.08 1.77
C TRP A 141 -15.78 0.38 0.70
N MET A 142 -14.88 1.33 0.99
CA MET A 142 -13.68 1.53 0.16
C MET A 142 -12.50 0.80 0.78
N LEU A 143 -11.88 -0.09 0.00
CA LEU A 143 -10.63 -0.76 0.30
C LEU A 143 -9.54 -0.09 -0.52
N ASN A 144 -8.72 0.72 0.13
CA ASN A 144 -7.79 1.61 -0.55
C ASN A 144 -6.35 1.12 -0.46
N TYR A 145 -5.75 0.86 -1.63
CA TYR A 145 -4.33 0.53 -1.82
C TYR A 145 -3.49 1.73 -2.31
N SER A 146 -4.11 2.91 -2.47
CA SER A 146 -3.36 4.08 -2.94
C SER A 146 -2.36 4.53 -1.90
N ASN A 147 -1.14 4.82 -2.34
CA ASN A 147 -0.02 5.18 -1.50
C ASN A 147 0.25 6.71 -1.50
N PRO A 148 1.01 7.20 -0.50
CA PRO A 148 1.44 6.54 0.73
C PRO A 148 0.28 6.29 1.70
N ALA A 149 0.07 5.03 2.06
CA ALA A 149 -1.14 4.64 2.79
C ALA A 149 -1.30 5.34 4.14
N ALA A 150 -0.21 5.65 4.87
CA ALA A 150 -0.25 6.37 6.13
C ALA A 150 -0.76 7.82 5.97
N ILE A 151 -0.23 8.57 4.98
CA ILE A 151 -0.67 9.95 4.70
C ILE A 151 -2.12 9.96 4.24
N VAL A 152 -2.52 9.02 3.37
CA VAL A 152 -3.90 8.88 2.91
C VAL A 152 -4.83 8.52 4.06
N ALA A 153 -4.41 7.63 4.96
CA ALA A 153 -5.17 7.24 6.13
C ALA A 153 -5.41 8.44 7.08
N GLU A 154 -4.37 9.20 7.39
CA GLU A 154 -4.48 10.43 8.19
C GLU A 154 -5.41 11.45 7.52
N THR A 155 -5.29 11.60 6.20
CA THR A 155 -6.14 12.50 5.41
C THR A 155 -7.62 12.11 5.52
N THR A 156 -7.94 10.85 5.26
CA THR A 156 -9.35 10.39 5.25
C THR A 156 -9.94 10.38 6.64
N ARG A 157 -9.16 10.04 7.68
CA ARG A 157 -9.58 10.17 9.09
C ARG A 157 -9.99 11.61 9.43
N ARG A 158 -9.21 12.60 8.99
CA ARG A 158 -9.45 14.01 9.32
C ARG A 158 -10.53 14.65 8.46
N LEU A 159 -10.45 14.47 7.14
CA LEU A 159 -11.26 15.22 6.18
C LEU A 159 -12.53 14.48 5.75
N ARG A 160 -12.62 13.18 6.00
CA ARG A 160 -13.80 12.35 5.70
C ARG A 160 -14.08 11.33 6.82
N PRO A 161 -14.25 11.77 8.08
CA PRO A 161 -14.30 10.90 9.26
C PRO A 161 -15.46 9.91 9.26
N ASN A 162 -16.50 10.15 8.46
CA ASN A 162 -17.67 9.28 8.35
C ASN A 162 -17.60 8.31 7.15
N ALA A 163 -16.52 8.35 6.37
CA ALA A 163 -16.37 7.46 5.23
C ALA A 163 -16.00 6.04 5.70
N LYS A 164 -16.66 5.05 5.10
CA LYS A 164 -16.30 3.63 5.29
C LYS A 164 -15.09 3.30 4.41
N ILE A 165 -13.90 3.71 4.84
CA ILE A 165 -12.65 3.47 4.14
C ILE A 165 -11.65 2.76 5.03
N LEU A 166 -10.98 1.75 4.46
CA LEU A 166 -9.84 1.07 5.05
C LEU A 166 -8.64 1.23 4.13
N ASN A 167 -7.56 1.78 4.67
CA ASN A 167 -6.29 1.88 3.97
C ASN A 167 -5.46 0.66 4.32
N ILE A 168 -4.96 -0.03 3.31
CA ILE A 168 -4.30 -1.32 3.45
C ILE A 168 -2.98 -1.36 2.70
N CYS A 169 -2.06 -2.18 3.20
CA CYS A 169 -0.78 -2.49 2.57
C CYS A 169 -0.50 -3.99 2.69
N ASP A 170 0.04 -4.55 1.67
CA ASP A 170 0.40 -5.97 1.59
C ASP A 170 1.83 -6.27 2.03
N MET A 171 2.65 -5.25 2.26
CA MET A 171 4.05 -5.43 2.67
C MET A 171 4.22 -6.30 3.93
N PRO A 172 3.48 -6.07 5.04
CA PRO A 172 3.57 -6.95 6.20
C PRO A 172 3.20 -8.39 5.86
N ILE A 173 2.21 -8.59 4.99
CA ILE A 173 1.72 -9.89 4.57
C ILE A 173 2.79 -10.64 3.77
N GLY A 174 3.48 -9.96 2.86
CA GLY A 174 4.61 -10.52 2.12
C GLY A 174 5.78 -10.93 3.04
N ILE A 175 6.08 -10.12 4.07
CA ILE A 175 7.11 -10.47 5.07
C ILE A 175 6.67 -11.68 5.89
N GLU A 176 5.41 -11.74 6.33
CA GLU A 176 4.85 -12.91 7.05
C GLU A 176 4.93 -14.19 6.21
N GLY A 177 4.67 -14.11 4.90
CA GLY A 177 4.84 -15.24 3.98
C GLY A 177 6.29 -15.77 3.98
N ARG A 178 7.29 -14.88 3.94
CA ARG A 178 8.69 -15.25 4.05
C ARG A 178 9.06 -15.84 5.41
N MET A 179 8.52 -15.27 6.49
CA MET A 179 8.71 -15.83 7.83
C MET A 179 8.13 -17.23 7.95
N ALA A 180 6.95 -17.47 7.38
CA ALA A 180 6.34 -18.81 7.34
C ALA A 180 7.24 -19.82 6.63
N GLN A 181 7.77 -19.47 5.45
CA GLN A 181 8.72 -20.32 4.71
C GLN A 181 10.01 -20.61 5.50
N ILE A 182 10.57 -19.59 6.16
CA ILE A 182 11.79 -19.75 6.99
C ILE A 182 11.58 -20.75 8.12
N VAL A 183 10.40 -20.76 8.74
CA VAL A 183 10.09 -21.72 9.82
C VAL A 183 9.51 -23.04 9.31
N GLY A 184 9.28 -23.19 8.00
CA GLY A 184 8.80 -24.42 7.38
C GLY A 184 7.28 -24.59 7.40
N LEU A 185 6.53 -23.52 7.55
CA LEU A 185 5.07 -23.47 7.39
C LEU A 185 4.69 -23.29 5.92
N LYS A 186 3.51 -23.77 5.55
CA LYS A 186 3.00 -23.69 4.17
C LYS A 186 2.36 -22.35 3.85
N ASP A 187 1.73 -21.74 4.85
CA ASP A 187 1.00 -20.47 4.72
C ASP A 187 1.20 -19.62 5.96
N ARG A 188 1.30 -18.28 5.77
CA ARG A 188 1.33 -17.32 6.85
C ARG A 188 0.11 -17.41 7.78
N LYS A 189 -1.04 -17.86 7.26
CA LYS A 189 -2.28 -18.07 8.04
C LYS A 189 -2.14 -19.15 9.12
N GLU A 190 -1.07 -19.95 9.06
CA GLU A 190 -0.70 -20.88 10.13
C GLU A 190 0.02 -20.20 11.32
N MET A 191 0.29 -18.89 11.21
CA MET A 191 0.88 -18.09 12.28
C MET A 191 -0.15 -17.23 12.99
N ARG A 192 0.12 -16.94 14.26
CA ARG A 192 -0.53 -15.92 15.07
C ARG A 192 0.50 -14.87 15.45
N VAL A 193 0.30 -13.65 14.95
CA VAL A 193 1.28 -12.57 15.11
C VAL A 193 0.76 -11.48 16.04
N ARG A 194 1.68 -10.87 16.80
CA ARG A 194 1.50 -9.56 17.42
C ARG A 194 2.40 -8.57 16.71
N TYR A 195 1.82 -7.52 16.20
CA TYR A 195 2.50 -6.48 15.43
C TYR A 195 2.00 -5.11 15.87
N TYR A 196 2.87 -4.13 15.84
CA TYR A 196 2.49 -2.74 15.93
C TYR A 196 3.43 -1.87 15.10
N GLY A 197 2.91 -0.72 14.68
CA GLY A 197 3.68 0.24 13.94
C GLY A 197 2.82 1.26 13.22
N LEU A 198 3.43 1.88 12.22
CA LEU A 198 2.78 2.66 11.18
C LEU A 198 2.95 1.92 9.86
N ASN A 199 2.23 2.31 8.83
CA ASN A 199 2.44 1.71 7.52
C ASN A 199 3.91 1.85 7.08
N HIS A 200 4.54 0.76 6.66
CA HIS A 200 5.96 0.63 6.34
C HIS A 200 6.93 0.87 7.52
N PHE A 201 6.45 0.88 8.75
CA PHE A 201 7.23 1.33 9.90
C PHE A 201 6.80 0.59 11.18
N GLY A 202 7.12 -0.71 11.30
CA GLY A 202 6.58 -1.50 12.40
C GLY A 202 7.42 -2.74 12.75
N TRP A 203 6.94 -3.46 13.78
CA TRP A 203 7.65 -4.58 14.41
C TRP A 203 6.70 -5.69 14.82
N TRP A 204 7.09 -6.94 14.54
CA TRP A 204 6.49 -8.13 15.14
C TRP A 204 7.15 -8.42 16.49
N THR A 205 6.36 -8.58 17.53
CA THR A 205 6.82 -8.82 18.90
C THR A 205 6.51 -10.21 19.40
N SER A 206 5.61 -10.93 18.76
CA SER A 206 5.30 -12.33 19.02
C SER A 206 4.82 -12.97 17.73
N ILE A 207 5.32 -14.16 17.46
CA ILE A 207 4.90 -14.99 16.34
C ILE A 207 4.82 -16.42 16.85
N GLU A 208 3.62 -16.99 16.83
CA GLU A 208 3.31 -18.33 17.28
C GLU A 208 2.67 -19.13 16.16
N ASP A 209 2.83 -20.46 16.16
CA ASP A 209 2.03 -21.33 15.29
C ASP A 209 0.59 -21.52 15.84
N LEU A 210 -0.25 -22.26 15.13
CA LEU A 210 -1.64 -22.53 15.55
C LEU A 210 -1.74 -23.40 16.83
N ASN A 211 -0.64 -24.04 17.27
CA ASN A 211 -0.56 -24.83 18.49
C ASN A 211 -0.03 -24.02 19.66
N GLY A 212 0.34 -22.73 19.45
CA GLY A 212 0.91 -21.86 20.46
C GLY A 212 2.41 -22.03 20.67
N ASN A 213 3.12 -22.70 19.75
CA ASN A 213 4.58 -22.78 19.83
C ASN A 213 5.20 -21.46 19.39
N ASP A 214 6.12 -20.92 20.20
CA ASP A 214 6.84 -19.68 19.91
C ASP A 214 7.84 -19.88 18.75
N LEU A 215 7.65 -19.14 17.67
CA LEU A 215 8.50 -19.15 16.48
C LEU A 215 9.58 -18.05 16.49
N MET A 216 9.50 -17.09 17.40
CA MET A 216 10.42 -15.96 17.48
C MET A 216 11.89 -16.36 17.62
N PRO A 217 12.29 -17.32 18.50
CA PRO A 217 13.70 -17.69 18.63
C PRO A 217 14.33 -18.16 17.33
N LYS A 218 13.61 -19.03 16.59
CA LYS A 218 14.08 -19.54 15.29
C LYS A 218 14.17 -18.46 14.25
N LEU A 219 13.16 -17.59 14.16
CA LEU A 219 13.13 -16.47 13.21
C LEU A 219 14.25 -15.48 13.50
N ARG A 220 14.44 -15.07 14.76
CA ARG A 220 15.50 -14.12 15.16
C ARG A 220 16.88 -14.65 14.80
N GLU A 221 17.17 -15.91 15.11
CA GLU A 221 18.46 -16.54 14.79
C GLU A 221 18.70 -16.57 13.28
N TYR A 222 17.68 -16.93 12.50
CA TYR A 222 17.79 -17.01 11.03
C TYR A 222 17.97 -15.64 10.40
N VAL A 223 17.11 -14.68 10.75
CA VAL A 223 17.10 -13.34 10.15
C VAL A 223 18.34 -12.53 10.49
N ALA A 224 18.90 -12.71 11.69
CA ALA A 224 20.18 -12.09 12.08
C ALA A 224 21.35 -12.47 11.14
N LYS A 225 21.26 -13.63 10.47
CA LYS A 225 22.29 -14.10 9.52
C LYS A 225 21.94 -13.81 8.08
N ASN A 226 20.68 -14.00 7.71
CA ASN A 226 20.24 -14.12 6.31
C ASN A 226 19.26 -13.01 5.87
N GLY A 227 18.73 -12.18 6.80
CA GLY A 227 17.56 -11.36 6.52
C GLY A 227 16.32 -12.20 6.26
N TYR A 228 15.33 -11.65 5.56
CA TYR A 228 14.10 -12.38 5.17
C TYR A 228 14.28 -13.08 3.82
N VAL A 229 15.38 -13.79 3.64
CA VAL A 229 15.65 -14.60 2.42
C VAL A 229 15.46 -16.07 2.78
N PRO A 230 14.36 -16.71 2.35
CA PRO A 230 14.09 -18.12 2.65
C PRO A 230 15.13 -19.07 2.03
N PRO A 231 15.38 -20.25 2.62
CA PRO A 231 16.44 -21.15 2.17
C PRO A 231 16.23 -21.75 0.77
N SER A 232 14.98 -21.80 0.32
CA SER A 232 14.55 -22.46 -0.93
C SER A 232 14.09 -21.49 -2.01
N GLU A 233 14.29 -20.19 -1.79
CA GLU A 233 13.82 -19.19 -2.73
C GLU A 233 14.92 -18.77 -3.69
N ASP A 234 14.61 -18.73 -4.98
CA ASP A 234 15.42 -18.06 -5.99
C ASP A 234 15.43 -16.54 -5.74
N ALA A 235 16.49 -15.89 -6.19
CA ALA A 235 16.58 -14.44 -6.07
C ALA A 235 15.37 -13.78 -6.75
N HIS A 236 14.78 -12.78 -6.08
CA HIS A 236 13.69 -12.00 -6.64
C HIS A 236 14.15 -11.37 -7.98
N THR A 237 13.28 -11.34 -8.98
CA THR A 237 13.60 -10.76 -10.30
C THR A 237 14.01 -9.31 -10.24
N GLU A 238 13.56 -8.59 -9.21
CA GLU A 238 13.87 -7.18 -8.98
C GLU A 238 14.95 -7.04 -7.90
N ALA A 239 16.14 -6.56 -8.30
CA ALA A 239 17.32 -6.45 -7.43
C ALA A 239 17.07 -5.64 -6.14
N SER A 240 16.23 -4.60 -6.22
CA SER A 240 15.89 -3.76 -5.07
C SER A 240 15.16 -4.52 -3.94
N TRP A 241 14.39 -5.56 -4.28
CA TRP A 241 13.74 -6.43 -3.30
C TRP A 241 14.72 -7.36 -2.61
N ASN A 242 15.68 -7.94 -3.36
CA ASN A 242 16.72 -8.79 -2.79
C ASN A 242 17.52 -8.04 -1.72
N ASP A 243 17.95 -6.80 -2.02
CA ASP A 243 18.60 -5.94 -1.05
C ASP A 243 17.71 -5.61 0.14
N THR A 244 16.42 -5.33 -0.11
CA THR A 244 15.47 -5.00 0.95
C THR A 244 15.27 -6.12 1.96
N PHE A 245 15.14 -7.35 1.49
CA PHE A 245 15.01 -8.50 2.37
C PHE A 245 16.32 -8.88 3.05
N ALA A 246 17.44 -8.82 2.36
CA ALA A 246 18.75 -9.10 2.93
C ALA A 246 19.15 -8.08 4.04
N LYS A 247 18.83 -6.79 3.85
CA LYS A 247 19.15 -5.72 4.80
C LYS A 247 18.37 -5.80 6.12
N ALA A 248 17.30 -6.58 6.18
CA ALA A 248 16.51 -6.78 7.40
C ALA A 248 17.35 -7.26 8.59
N LYS A 249 18.45 -8.01 8.35
CA LYS A 249 19.40 -8.43 9.40
C LYS A 249 20.02 -7.26 10.15
N ASP A 250 20.38 -6.18 9.42
CA ASP A 250 21.01 -5.02 10.03
C ASP A 250 20.00 -4.17 10.80
N VAL A 251 18.76 -4.11 10.31
CA VAL A 251 17.66 -3.47 11.01
C VAL A 251 17.35 -4.21 12.32
N GLN A 252 17.29 -5.55 12.27
CA GLN A 252 17.07 -6.38 13.45
C GLN A 252 18.19 -6.24 14.49
N ALA A 253 19.43 -6.03 14.05
CA ALA A 253 20.55 -5.84 14.97
C ALA A 253 20.40 -4.63 15.92
N LEU A 254 19.58 -3.63 15.54
CA LEU A 254 19.25 -2.50 16.41
C LEU A 254 18.21 -2.84 17.48
N ASP A 255 17.39 -3.85 17.24
CA ASP A 255 16.37 -4.31 18.18
C ASP A 255 16.18 -5.83 18.02
N PRO A 256 17.10 -6.63 18.62
CA PRO A 256 17.18 -8.07 18.39
C PRO A 256 16.03 -8.86 18.99
N ASP A 257 15.21 -8.24 19.83
CA ASP A 257 14.06 -8.90 20.47
C ASP A 257 12.81 -8.89 19.59
N THR A 258 12.80 -8.09 18.51
CA THR A 258 11.68 -8.00 17.59
C THR A 258 12.05 -8.44 16.17
N MET A 259 11.04 -8.60 15.32
CA MET A 259 11.20 -8.77 13.87
C MET A 259 10.80 -7.47 13.16
N PRO A 260 11.69 -6.80 12.43
CA PRO A 260 11.40 -5.50 11.85
C PRO A 260 10.64 -5.60 10.52
N ASN A 261 9.79 -4.59 10.23
CA ASN A 261 9.37 -4.34 8.86
C ASN A 261 10.59 -3.92 8.02
N THR A 262 10.72 -4.47 6.83
CA THR A 262 11.89 -4.27 5.96
C THR A 262 12.09 -2.82 5.54
N TYR A 263 11.02 -2.02 5.47
CA TYR A 263 11.12 -0.61 5.07
C TYR A 263 11.74 0.28 6.14
N LEU A 264 11.90 -0.21 7.36
CA LEU A 264 12.70 0.49 8.38
C LEU A 264 14.14 0.77 7.93
N LYS A 265 14.68 -0.01 6.97
CA LYS A 265 16.00 0.28 6.38
C LYS A 265 16.09 1.69 5.79
N TYR A 266 15.01 2.19 5.19
CA TYR A 266 14.98 3.52 4.57
C TYR A 266 15.10 4.65 5.59
N TYR A 267 14.59 4.41 6.80
CA TYR A 267 14.63 5.38 7.89
C TYR A 267 15.85 5.25 8.79
N LEU A 268 16.36 4.03 8.96
CA LEU A 268 17.46 3.74 9.90
C LEU A 268 18.84 3.67 9.23
N PHE A 269 18.87 3.40 7.93
CA PHE A 269 20.10 3.31 7.13
C PHE A 269 19.97 4.09 5.80
N PRO A 270 19.50 5.37 5.83
CA PRO A 270 19.30 6.14 4.59
C PRO A 270 20.62 6.39 3.84
N ASP A 271 21.74 6.53 4.54
CA ASP A 271 23.09 6.67 3.99
C ASP A 271 23.48 5.45 3.14
N TYR A 272 23.23 4.25 3.66
CA TYR A 272 23.44 3.01 2.90
C TYR A 272 22.59 2.99 1.63
N VAL A 273 21.32 3.32 1.73
CA VAL A 273 20.41 3.29 0.57
C VAL A 273 20.84 4.31 -0.49
N VAL A 274 21.19 5.54 -0.09
CA VAL A 274 21.69 6.58 -1.00
C VAL A 274 22.95 6.13 -1.70
N ALA A 275 23.94 5.57 -0.96
CA ALA A 275 25.21 5.11 -1.52
C ALA A 275 25.04 3.96 -2.54
N HIS A 276 23.96 3.17 -2.43
CA HIS A 276 23.67 2.03 -3.34
C HIS A 276 22.58 2.36 -4.37
N SER A 277 22.07 3.59 -4.39
CA SER A 277 21.09 4.04 -5.37
C SER A 277 21.77 4.59 -6.63
N ASN A 278 21.17 4.30 -7.79
CA ASN A 278 21.58 4.94 -9.04
C ASN A 278 20.63 6.11 -9.33
N PRO A 279 21.09 7.38 -9.25
CA PRO A 279 20.23 8.54 -9.49
C PRO A 279 19.72 8.64 -10.93
N GLU A 280 20.37 7.98 -11.89
CA GLU A 280 19.92 7.96 -13.29
C GLU A 280 18.89 6.84 -13.57
N ARG A 281 18.90 5.78 -12.77
CA ARG A 281 18.00 4.64 -12.92
C ARG A 281 17.51 4.14 -11.56
N THR A 282 16.34 4.60 -11.18
CA THR A 282 15.69 4.26 -9.91
C THR A 282 14.71 3.10 -10.08
N ARG A 283 14.07 2.71 -8.98
CA ARG A 283 13.01 1.72 -8.96
C ARG A 283 11.84 2.06 -9.89
N ALA A 284 11.52 3.35 -10.06
CA ALA A 284 10.49 3.78 -11.01
C ALA A 284 10.81 3.33 -12.44
N ASN A 285 12.09 3.43 -12.84
CA ASN A 285 12.53 2.99 -14.16
C ASN A 285 12.42 1.47 -14.33
N GLU A 286 12.74 0.68 -13.29
CA GLU A 286 12.57 -0.78 -13.31
C GLU A 286 11.11 -1.15 -13.55
N VAL A 287 10.18 -0.52 -12.82
CA VAL A 287 8.73 -0.79 -12.95
C VAL A 287 8.21 -0.40 -14.33
N MET A 288 8.62 0.75 -14.86
CA MET A 288 8.22 1.17 -16.21
C MET A 288 8.73 0.24 -17.29
N ASP A 289 9.99 -0.22 -17.17
CA ASP A 289 10.61 -1.07 -18.17
C ASP A 289 10.08 -2.50 -18.18
N HIS A 290 9.66 -3.01 -17.04
CA HIS A 290 9.21 -4.40 -16.90
C HIS A 290 7.69 -4.50 -16.74
N ARG A 291 7.14 -4.14 -15.59
CA ARG A 291 5.73 -4.36 -15.26
C ARG A 291 4.78 -3.63 -16.22
N GLU A 292 4.99 -2.36 -16.47
CA GLU A 292 4.07 -1.58 -17.30
C GLU A 292 4.07 -2.09 -18.73
N LYS A 293 5.24 -2.32 -19.32
CA LYS A 293 5.36 -2.86 -20.69
C LYS A 293 4.74 -4.26 -20.78
N HIS A 294 5.03 -5.14 -19.81
CA HIS A 294 4.52 -6.50 -19.80
C HIS A 294 2.99 -6.55 -19.72
N VAL A 295 2.39 -5.85 -18.77
CA VAL A 295 0.93 -5.86 -18.61
C VAL A 295 0.21 -5.31 -19.86
N PHE A 296 0.65 -4.16 -20.40
CA PHE A 296 0.02 -3.61 -21.58
C PHE A 296 0.25 -4.44 -22.84
N SER A 297 1.41 -5.10 -23.00
CA SER A 297 1.64 -6.01 -24.13
C SER A 297 0.76 -7.26 -24.03
N SER A 298 0.63 -7.84 -22.84
CA SER A 298 -0.26 -8.99 -22.59
C SER A 298 -1.72 -8.64 -22.85
N CYS A 299 -2.19 -7.47 -22.38
CA CYS A 299 -3.54 -7.01 -22.66
C CYS A 299 -3.80 -6.85 -24.17
N ARG A 300 -2.88 -6.25 -24.91
CA ARG A 300 -3.01 -6.11 -26.38
C ARG A 300 -3.04 -7.48 -27.07
N ALA A 301 -2.19 -8.43 -26.67
CA ALA A 301 -2.21 -9.79 -27.22
C ALA A 301 -3.56 -10.50 -26.98
N ILE A 302 -4.16 -10.35 -25.81
CA ILE A 302 -5.50 -10.88 -25.48
C ILE A 302 -6.55 -10.26 -26.41
N ILE A 303 -6.52 -8.94 -26.62
CA ILE A 303 -7.47 -8.22 -27.46
C ILE A 303 -7.34 -8.67 -28.91
N GLU A 304 -6.12 -8.69 -29.45
CA GLU A 304 -5.84 -9.07 -30.84
C GLU A 304 -6.27 -10.51 -31.15
N ALA A 305 -6.00 -11.43 -30.22
CA ALA A 305 -6.36 -12.84 -30.36
C ALA A 305 -7.83 -13.15 -30.04
N GLY A 306 -8.50 -12.25 -29.29
CA GLY A 306 -9.86 -12.44 -28.82
C GLY A 306 -10.04 -13.53 -27.75
N ASN A 307 -8.95 -13.99 -27.12
CA ASN A 307 -8.96 -15.00 -26.05
C ASN A 307 -7.91 -14.72 -24.96
N SER A 308 -8.19 -15.14 -23.73
CA SER A 308 -7.35 -14.86 -22.56
C SER A 308 -6.01 -15.61 -22.54
N ALA A 309 -5.90 -16.75 -23.23
CA ALA A 309 -4.68 -17.56 -23.26
C ALA A 309 -3.54 -16.93 -24.08
N ALA A 310 -3.83 -15.87 -24.85
CA ALA A 310 -2.83 -15.17 -25.65
C ALA A 310 -1.95 -14.21 -24.85
N GLY A 311 -2.34 -13.87 -23.61
CA GLY A 311 -1.57 -12.99 -22.74
C GLY A 311 -1.00 -13.72 -21.52
N GLU A 312 0.09 -13.21 -21.00
CA GLU A 312 0.77 -13.73 -19.81
C GLU A 312 0.41 -12.88 -18.58
N LEU A 313 -0.89 -12.82 -18.24
CA LEU A 313 -1.37 -12.15 -17.04
C LEU A 313 -1.44 -13.14 -15.90
N GLU A 314 -0.86 -12.77 -14.77
CA GLU A 314 -0.81 -13.60 -13.57
C GLU A 314 -1.78 -13.11 -12.51
N ILE A 315 -2.20 -14.01 -11.62
CA ILE A 315 -2.92 -13.65 -10.41
C ILE A 315 -1.97 -12.84 -9.52
N ASP A 316 -2.41 -11.65 -9.14
CA ASP A 316 -1.69 -10.87 -8.16
C ASP A 316 -1.95 -11.44 -6.75
N GLU A 317 -0.99 -12.17 -6.19
CA GLU A 317 -1.10 -12.72 -4.84
C GLU A 317 -1.31 -11.65 -3.77
N HIS A 318 -0.77 -10.45 -4.00
CA HIS A 318 -1.01 -9.30 -3.14
C HIS A 318 -2.49 -8.91 -3.11
N ALA A 319 -3.22 -9.11 -4.22
CA ALA A 319 -4.66 -8.88 -4.28
C ALA A 319 -5.48 -9.85 -3.41
N SER A 320 -4.91 -10.97 -2.96
CA SER A 320 -5.61 -11.91 -2.07
C SER A 320 -6.07 -11.22 -0.78
N TYR A 321 -5.25 -10.30 -0.28
CA TYR A 321 -5.53 -9.57 0.96
C TYR A 321 -6.76 -8.65 0.86
N ILE A 322 -6.97 -8.00 -0.29
CA ILE A 322 -8.16 -7.17 -0.51
C ILE A 322 -9.43 -8.04 -0.58
N VAL A 323 -9.32 -9.25 -1.16
CA VAL A 323 -10.44 -10.20 -1.21
C VAL A 323 -10.74 -10.79 0.17
N ASP A 324 -9.70 -11.11 0.97
CA ASP A 324 -9.86 -11.53 2.36
C ASP A 324 -10.61 -10.46 3.17
N LEU A 325 -10.21 -9.20 3.05
CA LEU A 325 -10.84 -8.07 3.72
C LEU A 325 -12.29 -7.85 3.28
N ALA A 326 -12.53 -7.86 1.96
CA ALA A 326 -13.88 -7.75 1.41
C ALA A 326 -14.78 -8.88 1.92
N THR A 327 -14.27 -10.11 1.95
CA THR A 327 -14.99 -11.31 2.44
C THR A 327 -15.31 -11.18 3.94
N ALA A 328 -14.33 -10.72 4.74
CA ALA A 328 -14.51 -10.54 6.17
C ALA A 328 -15.62 -9.54 6.49
N ILE A 329 -15.67 -8.42 5.78
CA ILE A 329 -16.74 -7.42 5.91
C ILE A 329 -18.09 -7.97 5.40
N ALA A 330 -18.08 -8.57 4.21
CA ALA A 330 -19.29 -9.04 3.54
C ALA A 330 -20.04 -10.12 4.31
N PHE A 331 -19.31 -11.04 4.94
CA PHE A 331 -19.85 -12.24 5.59
C PHE A 331 -19.62 -12.28 7.11
N ASN A 332 -19.09 -11.20 7.71
CA ASN A 332 -18.88 -11.07 9.15
C ASN A 332 -18.01 -12.21 9.73
N THR A 333 -16.91 -12.56 9.07
CA THR A 333 -16.14 -13.74 9.43
C THR A 333 -15.28 -13.56 10.70
N GLN A 334 -15.17 -12.35 11.23
CA GLN A 334 -14.31 -12.01 12.38
C GLN A 334 -12.85 -12.41 12.16
N GLU A 335 -12.36 -12.19 10.95
CA GLU A 335 -10.99 -12.54 10.57
C GLU A 335 -9.98 -11.57 11.19
N ARG A 336 -8.85 -12.11 11.67
CA ARG A 336 -7.76 -11.30 12.21
C ARG A 336 -6.88 -10.80 11.08
N MET A 337 -6.78 -9.48 10.93
CA MET A 337 -6.06 -8.82 9.84
C MET A 337 -5.22 -7.66 10.37
N LEU A 338 -4.08 -7.36 9.72
CA LEU A 338 -3.30 -6.15 9.96
C LEU A 338 -3.90 -5.01 9.15
N LEU A 339 -4.31 -3.94 9.80
CA LEU A 339 -4.96 -2.80 9.15
C LEU A 339 -4.43 -1.48 9.70
N ILE A 340 -4.51 -0.44 8.86
CA ILE A 340 -4.21 0.93 9.24
C ILE A 340 -5.49 1.56 9.80
N VAL A 341 -5.49 1.78 11.12
CA VAL A 341 -6.65 2.25 11.89
C VAL A 341 -6.26 3.34 12.88
N PRO A 342 -7.20 4.17 13.36
CA PRO A 342 -6.94 5.07 14.48
C PRO A 342 -6.51 4.28 15.72
N ASN A 343 -5.49 4.75 16.43
CA ASN A 343 -4.98 4.08 17.63
C ASN A 343 -6.08 3.92 18.71
N ASN A 344 -6.85 4.95 18.98
CA ASN A 344 -7.94 4.95 19.96
C ASN A 344 -7.61 4.23 21.28
N GLY A 345 -6.31 4.25 21.68
CA GLY A 345 -5.82 3.61 22.89
C GLY A 345 -5.41 2.14 22.76
N ALA A 346 -5.40 1.56 21.58
CA ALA A 346 -4.87 0.19 21.36
C ALA A 346 -3.39 0.08 21.75
N ILE A 347 -2.59 1.10 21.40
CA ILE A 347 -1.24 1.34 21.96
C ILE A 347 -1.41 2.36 23.07
N HIS A 348 -1.25 1.95 24.33
CA HIS A 348 -1.64 2.73 25.50
C HIS A 348 -0.82 4.01 25.68
N ASN A 349 0.48 3.95 25.46
CA ASN A 349 1.39 5.08 25.62
C ASN A 349 1.67 5.84 24.32
N PHE A 350 0.75 5.82 23.36
CA PHE A 350 0.86 6.49 22.07
C PHE A 350 -0.36 7.37 21.77
N ASP A 351 -0.22 8.37 20.87
CA ASP A 351 -1.28 9.32 20.53
C ASP A 351 -2.55 8.61 20.06
N ALA A 352 -3.67 8.91 20.70
CA ALA A 352 -4.95 8.24 20.44
C ALA A 352 -5.47 8.51 19.01
N ASP A 353 -5.14 9.67 18.43
CA ASP A 353 -5.56 10.09 17.10
C ASP A 353 -4.54 9.76 15.99
N ALA A 354 -3.44 9.07 16.32
CA ALA A 354 -2.50 8.57 15.32
C ALA A 354 -3.10 7.42 14.51
N MET A 355 -2.84 7.40 13.21
CA MET A 355 -3.09 6.21 12.40
C MET A 355 -1.98 5.19 12.64
N VAL A 356 -2.35 3.99 13.07
CA VAL A 356 -1.41 2.90 13.39
C VAL A 356 -1.75 1.66 12.59
N GLU A 357 -0.74 0.83 12.29
CA GLU A 357 -0.92 -0.46 11.65
C GLU A 357 -0.80 -1.55 12.71
N ILE A 358 -1.94 -2.16 13.03
CA ILE A 358 -2.07 -3.14 14.13
C ILE A 358 -3.06 -4.25 13.76
N PRO A 359 -3.02 -5.42 14.45
CA PRO A 359 -4.02 -6.46 14.28
C PRO A 359 -5.41 -5.98 14.69
N CYS A 360 -6.39 -6.29 13.85
CA CYS A 360 -7.81 -6.03 14.06
C CYS A 360 -8.62 -7.31 13.84
N LEU A 361 -9.75 -7.45 14.52
CA LEU A 361 -10.81 -8.37 14.10
C LEU A 361 -11.72 -7.64 13.11
N VAL A 362 -11.99 -8.27 11.97
CA VAL A 362 -12.76 -7.64 10.90
C VAL A 362 -14.09 -8.35 10.71
N GLY A 363 -15.16 -7.60 10.85
CA GLY A 363 -16.51 -8.06 10.61
C GLY A 363 -17.33 -7.04 9.81
N HIS A 364 -18.64 -7.21 9.80
CA HIS A 364 -19.57 -6.39 9.03
C HIS A 364 -19.51 -4.89 9.39
N ASN A 365 -19.18 -4.57 10.63
CA ASN A 365 -19.05 -3.19 11.12
C ASN A 365 -17.68 -2.56 10.84
N GLY A 366 -16.78 -3.29 10.18
CA GLY A 366 -15.40 -2.88 9.94
C GLY A 366 -14.42 -3.47 10.96
N PRO A 367 -13.24 -2.85 11.13
CA PRO A 367 -12.18 -3.35 12.01
C PRO A 367 -12.42 -3.01 13.47
N GLU A 368 -12.15 -3.96 14.34
CA GLU A 368 -12.06 -3.80 15.79
C GLU A 368 -10.59 -3.98 16.20
N PRO A 369 -9.87 -2.89 16.55
CA PRO A 369 -8.47 -2.95 16.92
C PRO A 369 -8.22 -3.83 18.13
N LEU A 370 -7.20 -4.70 18.06
CA LEU A 370 -6.76 -5.48 19.20
C LEU A 370 -5.79 -4.66 20.07
N THR A 371 -5.89 -4.83 21.37
CA THR A 371 -4.98 -4.16 22.32
C THR A 371 -3.54 -4.60 22.11
N VAL A 372 -2.64 -3.63 21.99
CA VAL A 372 -1.19 -3.82 21.89
C VAL A 372 -0.53 -3.67 23.26
N GLY A 373 -0.97 -2.69 24.06
CA GLY A 373 -0.34 -2.30 25.32
C GLY A 373 0.68 -1.18 25.16
N ASP A 374 1.64 -1.09 26.06
CA ASP A 374 2.72 -0.09 25.98
C ASP A 374 3.81 -0.55 25.02
N ILE A 375 4.34 0.38 24.24
CA ILE A 375 5.48 0.16 23.35
C ILE A 375 6.77 0.78 23.92
N PRO A 376 7.96 0.19 23.63
CA PRO A 376 9.23 0.67 24.11
C PRO A 376 9.58 2.07 23.61
N HIS A 377 10.48 2.76 24.33
CA HIS A 377 10.86 4.15 24.02
C HIS A 377 11.48 4.34 22.64
N PHE A 378 12.27 3.38 22.16
CA PHE A 378 12.93 3.47 20.86
C PHE A 378 11.91 3.52 19.74
N GLN A 379 11.00 2.55 19.69
CA GLN A 379 9.93 2.48 18.70
C GLN A 379 8.97 3.66 18.81
N LYS A 380 8.57 4.00 20.05
CA LYS A 380 7.71 5.15 20.33
C LYS A 380 8.30 6.46 19.78
N GLY A 381 9.59 6.71 20.03
CA GLY A 381 10.27 7.91 19.56
C GLY A 381 10.28 8.01 18.05
N LEU A 382 10.61 6.89 17.37
CA LEU A 382 10.61 6.80 15.92
C LEU A 382 9.20 7.00 15.33
N MET A 383 8.21 6.32 15.86
CA MET A 383 6.82 6.42 15.41
C MET A 383 6.24 7.82 15.63
N SER A 384 6.51 8.45 16.78
CA SER A 384 6.01 9.81 17.07
C SER A 384 6.56 10.83 16.09
N GLN A 385 7.83 10.72 15.72
CA GLN A 385 8.44 11.58 14.70
C GLN A 385 7.76 11.38 13.34
N GLN A 386 7.54 10.13 12.91
CA GLN A 386 6.93 9.84 11.63
C GLN A 386 5.44 10.26 11.57
N VAL A 387 4.66 10.03 12.64
CA VAL A 387 3.27 10.52 12.74
C VAL A 387 3.19 12.04 12.61
N ALA A 388 4.15 12.76 13.22
CA ALA A 388 4.19 14.21 13.09
C ALA A 388 4.47 14.65 11.64
N VAL A 389 5.32 13.93 10.90
CA VAL A 389 5.54 14.17 9.46
C VAL A 389 4.23 13.98 8.68
N GLU A 390 3.52 12.88 8.88
CA GLU A 390 2.27 12.58 8.19
C GLU A 390 1.18 13.63 8.46
N LYS A 391 1.01 14.03 9.72
CA LYS A 391 0.09 15.10 10.12
C LYS A 391 0.45 16.44 9.49
N LEU A 392 1.74 16.80 9.46
CA LEU A 392 2.21 18.05 8.82
C LEU A 392 1.99 18.06 7.30
N VAL A 393 2.07 16.91 6.62
CA VAL A 393 1.74 16.83 5.18
C VAL A 393 0.27 17.12 4.94
N VAL A 394 -0.62 16.57 5.77
CA VAL A 394 -2.06 16.84 5.67
C VAL A 394 -2.36 18.29 6.00
N ASP A 395 -1.72 18.86 7.05
CA ASP A 395 -1.82 20.29 7.36
C ASP A 395 -1.39 21.19 6.19
N ALA A 396 -0.25 20.83 5.56
CA ALA A 396 0.29 21.56 4.41
C ALA A 396 -0.69 21.56 3.23
N TRP A 397 -1.30 20.41 2.95
CA TRP A 397 -2.27 20.27 1.87
C TRP A 397 -3.55 21.06 2.14
N GLU A 398 -4.11 20.94 3.35
CA GLU A 398 -5.36 21.58 3.76
C GLU A 398 -5.22 23.11 3.83
N GLN A 399 -4.11 23.59 4.41
CA GLN A 399 -3.85 25.00 4.62
C GLN A 399 -3.10 25.67 3.44
N ARG A 400 -2.72 24.90 2.43
CA ARG A 400 -1.86 25.32 1.31
C ARG A 400 -0.54 25.97 1.78
N SER A 401 0.05 25.39 2.84
CA SER A 401 1.15 26.01 3.55
C SER A 401 2.53 25.46 3.14
N TYR A 402 3.35 26.30 2.53
CA TYR A 402 4.76 26.02 2.27
C TYR A 402 5.51 25.69 3.56
N GLN A 403 5.27 26.47 4.62
CA GLN A 403 5.99 26.29 5.89
C GLN A 403 5.69 24.91 6.52
N LYS A 404 4.45 24.46 6.49
CA LYS A 404 4.08 23.15 7.01
C LYS A 404 4.76 22.02 6.23
N LEU A 405 4.83 22.14 4.91
CA LEU A 405 5.49 21.13 4.09
C LEU A 405 7.01 21.15 4.29
N TRP A 406 7.61 22.32 4.44
CA TRP A 406 9.02 22.42 4.81
C TRP A 406 9.31 21.81 6.19
N GLN A 407 8.44 22.04 7.18
CA GLN A 407 8.52 21.39 8.50
C GLN A 407 8.42 19.86 8.37
N ALA A 408 7.49 19.34 7.57
CA ALA A 408 7.35 17.91 7.34
C ALA A 408 8.63 17.27 6.76
N ILE A 409 9.19 17.88 5.70
CA ILE A 409 10.42 17.39 5.08
C ILE A 409 11.60 17.51 6.05
N THR A 410 11.69 18.63 6.80
CA THR A 410 12.77 18.82 7.79
C THR A 410 12.70 17.79 8.92
N LEU A 411 11.50 17.43 9.35
CA LEU A 411 11.28 16.47 10.43
C LEU A 411 11.48 15.02 9.97
N SER A 412 11.41 14.75 8.67
CA SER A 412 11.67 13.41 8.14
C SER A 412 13.05 12.91 8.54
N LYS A 413 13.10 11.72 9.16
CA LYS A 413 14.36 11.11 9.64
C LYS A 413 15.39 10.90 8.52
N THR A 414 14.96 10.92 7.26
CA THR A 414 15.84 10.70 6.11
C THR A 414 16.55 11.98 5.64
N VAL A 415 16.20 13.15 6.20
CA VAL A 415 16.71 14.46 5.78
C VAL A 415 17.68 15.04 6.82
N PRO A 416 18.90 15.44 6.44
CA PRO A 416 19.93 15.82 7.41
C PRO A 416 19.77 17.23 7.99
N SER A 417 19.06 18.14 7.30
CA SER A 417 18.93 19.54 7.77
C SER A 417 17.78 20.27 7.11
N ALA A 418 17.35 21.38 7.74
CA ALA A 418 16.30 22.25 7.20
C ALA A 418 16.69 22.94 5.88
N SER A 419 17.98 23.23 5.67
CA SER A 419 18.46 23.82 4.41
C SER A 419 18.38 22.81 3.25
N VAL A 420 18.72 21.56 3.49
CA VAL A 420 18.56 20.48 2.49
C VAL A 420 17.07 20.23 2.23
N ALA A 421 16.24 20.20 3.30
CA ALA A 421 14.79 20.09 3.17
C ALA A 421 14.19 21.18 2.30
N LYS A 422 14.66 22.43 2.47
CA LYS A 422 14.20 23.56 1.66
C LYS A 422 14.55 23.40 0.18
N ALA A 423 15.79 23.04 -0.13
CA ALA A 423 16.21 22.85 -1.51
C ALA A 423 15.43 21.73 -2.21
N ILE A 424 15.18 20.62 -1.50
CA ILE A 424 14.33 19.53 -2.01
C ILE A 424 12.89 20.02 -2.24
N LEU A 425 12.32 20.77 -1.29
CA LEU A 425 10.95 21.29 -1.40
C LEU A 425 10.78 22.20 -2.60
N ASP A 426 11.73 23.12 -2.83
CA ASP A 426 11.66 24.06 -3.95
C ASP A 426 11.64 23.30 -5.30
N ASP A 427 12.49 22.26 -5.45
CA ASP A 427 12.52 21.40 -6.64
C ASP A 427 11.23 20.57 -6.78
N LEU A 428 10.68 20.07 -5.67
CA LEU A 428 9.43 19.30 -5.68
C LEU A 428 8.23 20.17 -6.04
N ILE A 429 8.16 21.42 -5.59
CA ILE A 429 7.10 22.37 -5.97
C ILE A 429 7.10 22.58 -7.48
N GLU A 430 8.26 22.88 -8.07
CA GLU A 430 8.36 23.09 -9.53
C GLU A 430 7.95 21.82 -10.29
N ALA A 431 8.34 20.65 -9.81
CA ALA A 431 8.00 19.38 -10.45
C ALA A 431 6.50 19.02 -10.35
N ASN A 432 5.81 19.52 -9.35
CA ASN A 432 4.42 19.18 -9.03
C ASN A 432 3.41 20.32 -9.25
N LYS A 433 3.79 21.39 -9.92
CA LYS A 433 2.93 22.58 -10.15
C LYS A 433 1.56 22.27 -10.79
N ASP A 434 1.46 21.18 -11.56
CA ASP A 434 0.22 20.77 -12.20
C ASP A 434 -0.61 19.80 -11.32
N TYR A 435 -0.11 19.41 -10.15
CA TYR A 435 -0.70 18.37 -9.30
C TYR A 435 -0.98 18.83 -7.87
N TRP A 436 -0.12 19.68 -7.32
CA TRP A 436 -0.30 20.17 -5.95
C TRP A 436 -1.15 21.43 -5.92
N PRO A 437 -1.85 21.71 -4.81
CA PRO A 437 -2.37 23.06 -4.60
C PRO A 437 -1.23 24.07 -4.55
N GLU A 438 -1.46 25.28 -4.99
CA GLU A 438 -0.50 26.37 -4.83
C GLU A 438 -0.25 26.60 -3.35
N LEU A 439 1.03 26.61 -2.94
CA LEU A 439 1.45 26.80 -1.54
C LEU A 439 1.86 28.23 -1.28
N HIS A 440 1.52 28.73 -0.08
CA HIS A 440 1.81 30.10 0.37
C HIS A 440 2.74 30.11 1.56
#